data_239acd11067fef04998b674c7ceccf71
#
_entry.id   239acd11067fef04998b674c7ceccf71
#
_cell.length_a   1.000
_cell.length_b   1.000
_cell.length_c   1.000
_cell.angle_alpha   90.00
_cell.angle_beta   90.00
_cell.angle_gamma   90.00
#
_symmetry.space_group_name_H-M   'P 1'
#
loop_
_entity.id
_entity.type
_entity.pdbx_description
1 polymer ?
#
loop_
_entity_poly.entity_id
_entity_poly.type
_entity_poly.pdbx_seq_one_letter_code
_entity_poly.pdbx_strand_id
1 'polypeptide(L)'
;MNMKNKLFSSLILIGALSFTSCDLSEEPYGFYSENNFYKTEADAEAAVNYIYDAITYIEFSRAIVFLGDMPTDALDPKRSTTVSDNQQLDEWKIASFKSNVSLGNFFKYCYITINRANSVIKNIPSMSINEKLKSQYVGEALFMRAYSYFYLARNFGLVPLHLEPVST
;
A
#
# COMPACT_ATOMS: atom_id res chain seq x y z
N MET A 1 11.30 57.36 38.50
CA MET A 1 11.35 55.94 38.12
C MET A 1 12.48 55.76 37.11
N ASN A 2 13.55 55.07 37.53
CA ASN A 2 14.85 55.04 36.82
C ASN A 2 14.72 54.30 35.48
N MET A 3 15.34 54.83 34.43
CA MET A 3 15.35 54.31 33.07
C MET A 3 15.81 52.82 33.00
N LYS A 4 16.70 52.44 33.91
CA LYS A 4 17.16 51.02 34.08
C LYS A 4 16.01 50.08 34.51
N ASN A 5 15.07 50.53 35.34
CA ASN A 5 13.94 49.72 35.78
C ASN A 5 12.89 49.55 34.68
N LYS A 6 12.73 50.55 33.79
CA LYS A 6 11.87 50.42 32.60
C LYS A 6 12.40 49.47 31.56
N LEU A 7 13.73 49.45 31.35
CA LEU A 7 14.39 48.51 30.46
C LEU A 7 14.29 47.06 31.01
N PHE A 8 14.46 46.88 32.33
CA PHE A 8 14.38 45.55 32.95
C PHE A 8 12.95 44.99 32.92
N SER A 9 11.92 45.84 33.16
CA SER A 9 10.52 45.43 33.01
C SER A 9 10.11 45.12 31.57
N SER A 10 10.66 45.84 30.60
CA SER A 10 10.41 45.57 29.16
C SER A 10 11.02 44.25 28.73
N LEU A 11 12.22 43.89 29.24
CA LEU A 11 12.91 42.63 28.92
C LEU A 11 12.17 41.39 29.49
N ILE A 12 11.58 41.55 30.71
CA ILE A 12 10.79 40.49 31.37
C ILE A 12 9.48 40.28 30.60
N LEU A 13 8.86 41.33 30.09
CA LEU A 13 7.61 41.23 29.34
C LEU A 13 7.78 40.56 27.99
N ILE A 14 8.92 40.79 27.30
CA ILE A 14 9.28 40.14 26.05
C ILE A 14 9.61 38.66 26.29
N GLY A 15 10.30 38.29 27.39
CA GLY A 15 10.58 36.92 27.76
C GLY A 15 9.36 36.07 28.11
N ALA A 16 8.31 36.69 28.67
CA ALA A 16 7.06 36.02 29.05
C ALA A 16 6.19 35.67 27.82
N LEU A 17 6.32 36.38 26.71
CA LEU A 17 5.58 36.13 25.46
C LEU A 17 6.18 34.99 24.62
N SER A 18 7.39 34.52 24.94
CA SER A 18 8.06 33.46 24.18
C SER A 18 7.66 32.05 24.63
N PHE A 19 6.86 31.88 25.67
CA PHE A 19 6.45 30.58 26.21
C PHE A 19 5.04 30.13 25.82
N THR A 20 4.30 30.91 25.01
CA THR A 20 3.08 30.40 24.38
C THR A 20 3.41 29.62 23.12
N SER A 21 4.07 28.48 23.30
CA SER A 21 4.13 27.47 22.25
C SER A 21 2.72 26.90 22.10
N CYS A 22 2.02 27.27 21.04
CA CYS A 22 0.84 26.54 20.61
C CYS A 22 1.27 25.09 20.36
N ASP A 23 0.57 24.16 20.98
CA ASP A 23 0.66 22.75 20.61
C ASP A 23 0.18 22.63 19.16
N LEU A 24 1.12 22.40 18.27
CA LEU A 24 0.89 22.19 16.83
C LEU A 24 0.61 20.71 16.52
N SER A 25 0.10 19.94 17.49
CA SER A 25 -0.42 18.61 17.18
C SER A 25 -1.67 18.76 16.30
N GLU A 26 -1.47 18.77 15.00
CA GLU A 26 -2.55 18.61 14.04
C GLU A 26 -3.09 17.18 14.16
N GLU A 27 -4.28 17.04 14.73
CA GLU A 27 -5.10 15.87 14.44
C GLU A 27 -5.76 16.11 13.07
N PRO A 28 -5.31 15.45 12.01
CA PRO A 28 -5.87 15.67 10.69
C PRO A 28 -7.32 15.21 10.67
N TYR A 29 -8.24 16.16 10.66
CA TYR A 29 -9.67 15.91 10.49
C TYR A 29 -9.88 15.36 9.07
N GLY A 30 -10.21 14.06 8.98
CA GLY A 30 -10.56 13.40 7.71
C GLY A 30 -9.43 12.64 7.02
N PHE A 31 -8.23 12.52 7.58
CA PHE A 31 -7.20 11.61 7.10
C PHE A 31 -7.02 10.43 8.06
N TYR A 32 -7.09 9.21 7.52
CA TYR A 32 -6.73 8.03 8.27
C TYR A 32 -5.20 8.00 8.44
N SER A 33 -4.73 8.14 9.69
CA SER A 33 -3.34 7.88 10.08
C SER A 33 -3.25 6.51 10.76
N GLU A 34 -2.07 5.92 10.83
CA GLU A 34 -1.89 4.64 11.56
C GLU A 34 -2.38 4.73 13.02
N ASN A 35 -2.37 5.92 13.62
CA ASN A 35 -2.78 6.14 15.01
C ASN A 35 -4.30 6.21 15.22
N ASN A 36 -5.08 6.58 14.22
CA ASN A 36 -6.53 6.77 14.33
C ASN A 36 -7.35 5.74 13.54
N PHE A 37 -6.72 4.94 12.69
CA PHE A 37 -7.30 3.79 12.01
C PHE A 37 -7.18 2.52 12.89
N TYR A 38 -7.88 1.46 12.58
CA TYR A 38 -7.93 0.21 13.35
C TYR A 38 -8.54 0.38 14.76
N LYS A 39 -9.63 1.15 14.90
CA LYS A 39 -10.35 1.35 16.17
C LYS A 39 -11.65 0.57 16.25
N THR A 40 -12.38 0.46 15.16
CA THR A 40 -13.74 -0.09 15.07
C THR A 40 -13.82 -1.30 14.14
N GLU A 41 -14.91 -2.10 14.25
CA GLU A 41 -15.17 -3.19 13.29
C GLU A 41 -15.27 -2.68 11.86
N ALA A 42 -15.83 -1.48 11.65
CA ALA A 42 -15.90 -0.86 10.34
C ALA A 42 -14.52 -0.53 9.76
N ASP A 43 -13.57 -0.12 10.60
CA ASP A 43 -12.19 0.11 10.16
C ASP A 43 -11.52 -1.20 9.73
N ALA A 44 -11.76 -2.28 10.49
CA ALA A 44 -11.24 -3.61 10.16
C ALA A 44 -11.80 -4.12 8.83
N GLU A 45 -13.11 -3.99 8.61
CA GLU A 45 -13.77 -4.33 7.36
C GLU A 45 -13.24 -3.49 6.19
N ALA A 46 -13.10 -2.19 6.39
CA ALA A 46 -12.55 -1.28 5.38
C ALA A 46 -11.10 -1.65 5.01
N ALA A 47 -10.27 -2.03 6.00
CA ALA A 47 -8.90 -2.48 5.75
C ALA A 47 -8.85 -3.76 4.91
N VAL A 48 -9.74 -4.72 5.17
CA VAL A 48 -9.84 -5.96 4.37
C VAL A 48 -10.33 -5.64 2.96
N ASN A 49 -11.38 -4.84 2.83
CA ASN A 49 -11.90 -4.41 1.53
C ASN A 49 -10.80 -3.69 0.71
N TYR A 50 -9.93 -2.94 1.37
CA TYR A 50 -8.79 -2.27 0.73
C TYR A 50 -7.73 -3.26 0.19
N ILE A 51 -7.62 -4.48 0.75
CA ILE A 51 -6.78 -5.53 0.15
C ILE A 51 -7.37 -5.95 -1.19
N TYR A 52 -8.68 -6.24 -1.22
CA TYR A 52 -9.37 -6.66 -2.45
C TYR A 52 -9.37 -5.57 -3.52
N ASP A 53 -9.45 -4.30 -3.13
CA ASP A 53 -9.37 -3.17 -4.07
C ASP A 53 -8.11 -3.26 -4.96
N ALA A 54 -6.97 -3.68 -4.43
CA ALA A 54 -5.73 -3.77 -5.20
C ALA A 54 -5.81 -4.75 -6.39
N ILE A 55 -6.59 -5.81 -6.30
CA ILE A 55 -6.76 -6.79 -7.38
C ILE A 55 -7.88 -6.44 -8.37
N THR A 56 -8.71 -5.43 -8.05
CA THR A 56 -9.77 -4.95 -8.96
C THR A 56 -9.24 -3.98 -10.02
N TYR A 57 -8.02 -3.47 -9.84
CA TYR A 57 -7.40 -2.62 -10.85
C TYR A 57 -7.23 -3.37 -12.17
N ILE A 58 -7.57 -2.69 -13.26
CA ILE A 58 -7.50 -3.26 -14.60
C ILE A 58 -6.09 -3.77 -14.95
N GLU A 59 -5.06 -3.14 -14.43
CA GLU A 59 -3.67 -3.53 -14.61
C GLU A 59 -3.36 -4.90 -14.00
N PHE A 60 -4.00 -5.24 -12.86
CA PHE A 60 -3.86 -6.56 -12.25
C PHE A 60 -4.68 -7.60 -13.01
N SER A 61 -5.98 -7.38 -13.19
CA SER A 61 -6.88 -8.35 -13.82
C SER A 61 -6.51 -8.65 -15.26
N ARG A 62 -6.17 -7.62 -16.03
CA ARG A 62 -5.68 -7.76 -17.41
C ARG A 62 -4.36 -8.51 -17.47
N ALA A 63 -3.44 -8.24 -16.54
CA ALA A 63 -2.14 -8.90 -16.51
C ALA A 63 -2.25 -10.40 -16.24
N ILE A 64 -3.23 -10.88 -15.48
CA ILE A 64 -3.48 -12.32 -15.30
C ILE A 64 -3.70 -13.01 -16.65
N VAL A 65 -4.56 -12.44 -17.49
CA VAL A 65 -4.81 -12.96 -18.84
C VAL A 65 -3.57 -12.83 -19.71
N PHE A 66 -2.94 -11.67 -19.72
CA PHE A 66 -1.77 -11.44 -20.57
C PHE A 66 -0.56 -12.30 -20.21
N LEU A 67 -0.33 -12.54 -18.93
CA LEU A 67 0.78 -13.40 -18.47
C LEU A 67 0.43 -14.89 -18.51
N GLY A 68 -0.86 -15.23 -18.50
CA GLY A 68 -1.33 -16.61 -18.58
C GLY A 68 -1.51 -17.11 -20.00
N ASP A 69 -2.22 -16.33 -20.81
CA ASP A 69 -2.73 -16.80 -22.10
C ASP A 69 -1.95 -16.23 -23.31
N MET A 70 -1.41 -15.01 -23.22
CA MET A 70 -0.70 -14.38 -24.32
C MET A 70 0.55 -15.15 -24.78
N PRO A 71 1.37 -15.76 -23.87
CA PRO A 71 2.53 -16.55 -24.26
C PRO A 71 2.18 -17.97 -24.79
N THR A 72 0.92 -18.21 -25.16
CA THR A 72 0.45 -19.52 -25.63
C THR A 72 -0.01 -19.42 -27.08
N ASP A 73 -0.28 -20.55 -27.70
CA ASP A 73 -0.87 -20.65 -29.05
C ASP A 73 -2.37 -20.34 -29.10
N ALA A 74 -3.00 -20.06 -27.94
CA ALA A 74 -4.43 -19.74 -27.84
C ALA A 74 -4.73 -18.29 -28.22
N LEU A 75 -3.77 -17.37 -28.11
CA LEU A 75 -3.92 -15.95 -28.41
C LEU A 75 -2.83 -15.49 -29.39
N ASP A 76 -3.23 -14.70 -30.38
CA ASP A 76 -2.33 -14.00 -31.30
C ASP A 76 -2.60 -12.49 -31.21
N PRO A 77 -1.71 -11.70 -30.62
CA PRO A 77 -1.88 -10.27 -30.52
C PRO A 77 -1.80 -9.63 -31.91
N LYS A 78 -2.60 -8.59 -32.11
CA LYS A 78 -2.51 -7.80 -33.34
C LYS A 78 -1.09 -7.29 -33.52
N ARG A 79 -0.45 -7.74 -34.61
CA ARG A 79 0.91 -7.31 -34.93
C ARG A 79 0.93 -5.88 -35.43
N SER A 80 1.91 -5.14 -34.99
CA SER A 80 2.16 -3.74 -35.35
C SER A 80 3.62 -3.55 -35.74
N THR A 81 3.90 -2.46 -36.44
CA THR A 81 5.29 -2.06 -36.76
C THR A 81 6.06 -1.66 -35.48
N THR A 82 5.35 -1.21 -34.45
CA THR A 82 5.94 -0.98 -33.12
C THR A 82 5.57 -2.18 -32.23
N VAL A 83 6.59 -2.86 -31.70
CA VAL A 83 6.43 -4.03 -30.83
C VAL A 83 5.74 -3.60 -29.55
N SER A 84 4.51 -4.06 -29.34
CA SER A 84 3.75 -3.80 -28.11
C SER A 84 4.18 -4.73 -26.97
N ASP A 85 3.80 -4.37 -25.73
CA ASP A 85 4.02 -5.22 -24.56
C ASP A 85 3.44 -6.65 -24.74
N ASN A 86 2.24 -6.73 -25.34
CA ASN A 86 1.58 -8.00 -25.60
C ASN A 86 2.34 -8.85 -26.65
N GLN A 87 2.87 -8.21 -27.68
CA GLN A 87 3.69 -8.87 -28.69
C GLN A 87 5.00 -9.37 -28.12
N GLN A 88 5.60 -8.64 -27.15
CA GLN A 88 6.79 -9.11 -26.43
C GLN A 88 6.50 -10.36 -25.60
N LEU A 89 5.31 -10.45 -24.98
CA LEU A 89 4.90 -11.63 -24.22
C LEU A 89 4.65 -12.83 -25.13
N ASP A 90 3.94 -12.65 -26.24
CA ASP A 90 3.66 -13.68 -27.25
C ASP A 90 4.95 -14.25 -27.86
N GLU A 91 5.89 -13.38 -28.23
CA GLU A 91 7.15 -13.77 -28.87
C GLU A 91 8.25 -14.19 -27.87
N TRP A 92 7.99 -14.17 -26.55
CA TRP A 92 8.99 -14.43 -25.50
C TRP A 92 10.23 -13.53 -25.59
N LYS A 93 10.08 -12.33 -26.17
CA LYS A 93 11.16 -11.38 -26.43
C LYS A 93 11.09 -10.16 -25.52
N ILE A 94 11.05 -10.40 -24.22
CA ILE A 94 11.01 -9.34 -23.23
C ILE A 94 12.42 -8.77 -23.06
N ALA A 95 12.64 -7.55 -23.55
CA ALA A 95 13.95 -6.90 -23.50
C ALA A 95 14.37 -6.54 -22.06
N SER A 96 13.42 -6.12 -21.24
CA SER A 96 13.64 -5.92 -19.80
C SER A 96 12.31 -5.90 -19.04
N PHE A 97 12.37 -6.26 -17.78
CA PHE A 97 11.22 -6.16 -16.85
C PHE A 97 10.63 -4.74 -16.80
N LYS A 98 11.49 -3.71 -16.84
CA LYS A 98 11.05 -2.31 -16.80
C LYS A 98 10.40 -1.83 -18.10
N SER A 99 10.68 -2.45 -19.22
CA SER A 99 10.15 -2.05 -20.52
C SER A 99 8.77 -2.63 -20.81
N ASN A 100 8.36 -3.67 -20.11
CA ASN A 100 7.04 -4.27 -20.26
C ASN A 100 6.10 -3.80 -19.15
N VAL A 101 5.16 -2.92 -19.49
CA VAL A 101 4.24 -2.27 -18.54
C VAL A 101 3.33 -3.30 -17.86
N SER A 102 2.90 -4.34 -18.56
CA SER A 102 2.04 -5.38 -17.99
C SER A 102 2.75 -6.17 -16.88
N LEU A 103 4.02 -6.54 -17.10
CA LEU A 103 4.85 -7.20 -16.07
C LEU A 103 5.09 -6.28 -14.87
N GLY A 104 5.49 -5.03 -15.14
CA GLY A 104 5.78 -4.05 -14.09
C GLY A 104 4.57 -3.75 -13.23
N ASN A 105 3.42 -3.53 -13.84
CA ASN A 105 2.18 -3.26 -13.10
C ASN A 105 1.73 -4.49 -12.31
N PHE A 106 1.79 -5.69 -12.88
CA PHE A 106 1.41 -6.90 -12.17
C PHE A 106 2.27 -7.13 -10.92
N PHE A 107 3.57 -7.01 -11.04
CA PHE A 107 4.50 -7.08 -9.91
C PHE A 107 4.16 -6.05 -8.83
N LYS A 108 3.96 -4.80 -9.23
CA LYS A 108 3.58 -3.69 -8.34
C LYS A 108 2.29 -3.98 -7.57
N TYR A 109 1.23 -4.39 -8.25
CA TYR A 109 -0.07 -4.63 -7.60
C TYR A 109 -0.07 -5.86 -6.71
N CYS A 110 0.70 -6.90 -7.03
CA CYS A 110 0.94 -8.01 -6.11
C CYS A 110 1.56 -7.52 -4.79
N TYR A 111 2.59 -6.66 -4.85
CA TYR A 111 3.22 -6.13 -3.64
C TYR A 111 2.37 -5.11 -2.89
N ILE A 112 1.52 -4.35 -3.58
CA ILE A 112 0.49 -3.51 -2.93
C ILE A 112 -0.47 -4.39 -2.12
N THR A 113 -0.98 -5.47 -2.71
CA THR A 113 -1.86 -6.43 -2.02
C THR A 113 -1.16 -7.04 -0.81
N ILE A 114 0.09 -7.48 -0.94
CA ILE A 114 0.90 -8.04 0.15
C ILE A 114 1.08 -7.02 1.28
N ASN A 115 1.42 -5.78 0.96
CA ASN A 115 1.62 -4.74 1.97
C ASN A 115 0.32 -4.41 2.74
N ARG A 116 -0.80 -4.29 2.03
CA ARG A 116 -2.13 -4.10 2.64
C ARG A 116 -2.52 -5.29 3.53
N ALA A 117 -2.27 -6.52 3.07
CA ALA A 117 -2.51 -7.73 3.85
C ALA A 117 -1.63 -7.78 5.11
N ASN A 118 -0.35 -7.43 5.00
CA ASN A 118 0.55 -7.37 6.16
C ASN A 118 0.06 -6.37 7.20
N SER A 119 -0.47 -5.21 6.78
CA SER A 119 -1.06 -4.22 7.70
C SER A 119 -2.26 -4.78 8.45
N VAL A 120 -3.15 -5.51 7.79
CA VAL A 120 -4.29 -6.19 8.42
C VAL A 120 -3.83 -7.26 9.41
N ILE A 121 -2.90 -8.12 9.00
CA ILE A 121 -2.34 -9.22 9.83
C ILE A 121 -1.67 -8.66 11.10
N LYS A 122 -1.01 -7.53 10.99
CA LYS A 122 -0.32 -6.88 12.11
C LYS A 122 -1.27 -6.20 13.08
N ASN A 123 -2.26 -5.47 12.59
CA ASN A 123 -3.04 -4.55 13.41
C ASN A 123 -4.34 -5.16 13.95
N ILE A 124 -5.07 -5.96 13.18
CA ILE A 124 -6.38 -6.48 13.59
C ILE A 124 -6.32 -7.35 14.86
N PRO A 125 -5.30 -8.19 15.12
CA PRO A 125 -5.25 -8.99 16.34
C PRO A 125 -5.29 -8.18 17.64
N SER A 126 -4.79 -6.95 17.63
CA SER A 126 -4.76 -6.05 18.80
C SER A 126 -6.03 -5.23 18.99
N MET A 127 -6.96 -5.24 18.04
CA MET A 127 -8.20 -4.46 18.11
C MET A 127 -9.17 -5.03 19.14
N SER A 128 -9.99 -4.17 19.77
CA SER A 128 -11.05 -4.56 20.69
C SER A 128 -12.36 -4.82 19.96
N ILE A 129 -12.38 -5.85 19.08
CA ILE A 129 -13.54 -6.25 18.28
C ILE A 129 -13.83 -7.75 18.50
N ASN A 130 -14.91 -8.26 17.91
CA ASN A 130 -15.30 -9.64 18.03
C ASN A 130 -14.22 -10.61 17.54
N GLU A 131 -13.84 -11.62 18.35
CA GLU A 131 -12.76 -12.58 18.06
C GLU A 131 -13.01 -13.41 16.80
N LYS A 132 -14.28 -13.73 16.50
CA LYS A 132 -14.65 -14.44 15.27
C LYS A 132 -14.35 -13.57 14.04
N LEU A 133 -14.65 -12.26 14.10
CA LEU A 133 -14.35 -11.32 13.03
C LEU A 133 -12.84 -11.12 12.86
N LYS A 134 -12.08 -11.02 13.96
CA LYS A 134 -10.61 -10.97 13.88
C LYS A 134 -10.06 -12.17 13.12
N SER A 135 -10.48 -13.36 13.51
CA SER A 135 -10.02 -14.60 12.88
C SER A 135 -10.39 -14.67 11.41
N GLN A 136 -11.58 -14.21 11.04
CA GLN A 136 -12.03 -14.12 9.66
C GLN A 136 -11.16 -13.16 8.86
N TYR A 137 -11.03 -11.92 9.32
CA TYR A 137 -10.30 -10.86 8.60
C TYR A 137 -8.80 -11.17 8.45
N VAL A 138 -8.17 -11.72 9.49
CA VAL A 138 -6.79 -12.19 9.41
C VAL A 138 -6.65 -13.36 8.42
N GLY A 139 -7.63 -14.29 8.43
CA GLY A 139 -7.66 -15.39 7.48
C GLY A 139 -7.76 -14.92 6.02
N GLU A 140 -8.63 -13.95 5.75
CA GLU A 140 -8.76 -13.34 4.42
C GLU A 140 -7.46 -12.64 3.98
N ALA A 141 -6.84 -11.89 4.89
CA ALA A 141 -5.57 -11.22 4.61
C ALA A 141 -4.43 -12.22 4.32
N LEU A 142 -4.35 -13.30 5.10
CA LEU A 142 -3.39 -14.38 4.87
C LEU A 142 -3.60 -15.06 3.52
N PHE A 143 -4.85 -15.31 3.15
CA PHE A 143 -5.21 -15.87 1.85
C PHE A 143 -4.76 -14.94 0.71
N MET A 144 -5.08 -13.65 0.79
CA MET A 144 -4.75 -12.68 -0.24
C MET A 144 -3.24 -12.47 -0.38
N ARG A 145 -2.50 -12.53 0.73
CA ARG A 145 -1.02 -12.52 0.72
C ARG A 145 -0.46 -13.75 0.02
N ALA A 146 -0.96 -14.94 0.36
CA ALA A 146 -0.55 -16.19 -0.27
C ALA A 146 -0.88 -16.22 -1.77
N TYR A 147 -2.07 -15.75 -2.15
CA TYR A 147 -2.50 -15.60 -3.54
C TYR A 147 -1.55 -14.72 -4.35
N SER A 148 -1.17 -13.56 -3.80
CA SER A 148 -0.24 -12.66 -4.47
C SER A 148 1.15 -13.26 -4.62
N TYR A 149 1.67 -13.94 -3.60
CA TYR A 149 2.96 -14.64 -3.69
C TYR A 149 2.92 -15.84 -4.65
N PHE A 150 1.81 -16.56 -4.73
CA PHE A 150 1.64 -17.62 -5.71
C PHE A 150 1.81 -17.09 -7.14
N TYR A 151 1.16 -15.98 -7.47
CA TYR A 151 1.31 -15.38 -8.79
C TYR A 151 2.71 -14.81 -9.03
N LEU A 152 3.31 -14.18 -8.03
CA LEU A 152 4.68 -13.69 -8.11
C LEU A 152 5.67 -14.84 -8.38
N ALA A 153 5.60 -15.91 -7.59
CA ALA A 153 6.49 -17.06 -7.75
C ALA A 153 6.29 -17.76 -9.10
N ARG A 154 5.04 -17.91 -9.55
CA ARG A 154 4.72 -18.52 -10.83
C ARG A 154 5.28 -17.75 -12.02
N ASN A 155 5.21 -16.40 -11.99
CA ASN A 155 5.59 -15.57 -13.14
C ASN A 155 7.02 -15.06 -13.09
N PHE A 156 7.60 -14.89 -11.90
CA PHE A 156 8.92 -14.27 -11.71
C PHE A 156 9.93 -15.17 -11.01
N GLY A 157 9.52 -16.34 -10.52
CA GLY A 157 10.41 -17.25 -9.79
C GLY A 157 10.72 -16.76 -8.38
N LEU A 158 11.99 -16.61 -8.05
CA LEU A 158 12.42 -16.09 -6.74
C LEU A 158 12.12 -14.59 -6.62
N VAL A 159 11.31 -14.25 -5.63
CA VAL A 159 10.90 -12.86 -5.35
C VAL A 159 11.17 -12.49 -3.88
N PRO A 160 11.39 -11.21 -3.57
CA PRO A 160 11.56 -10.76 -2.19
C PRO A 160 10.35 -11.10 -1.31
N LEU A 161 10.61 -11.66 -0.13
CA LEU A 161 9.58 -12.01 0.84
C LEU A 161 9.42 -10.88 1.87
N HIS A 162 8.26 -10.22 1.85
CA HIS A 162 7.87 -9.18 2.80
C HIS A 162 6.72 -9.70 3.66
N LEU A 163 6.97 -9.89 4.96
CA LEU A 163 5.97 -10.39 5.93
C LEU A 163 5.48 -9.30 6.88
N GLU A 164 6.12 -8.13 6.85
CA GLU A 164 5.75 -6.95 7.63
C GLU A 164 5.32 -5.82 6.70
N PRO A 165 4.47 -4.89 7.17
CA PRO A 165 4.15 -3.69 6.43
C PRO A 165 5.41 -2.87 6.17
N VAL A 166 5.54 -2.34 4.95
CA VAL A 166 6.59 -1.37 4.63
C VAL A 166 6.11 0.00 5.10
N SER A 167 6.88 0.62 6.00
CA SER A 167 6.66 2.01 6.40
C SER A 167 6.98 2.93 5.21
N THR A 168 6.03 3.77 4.85
CA THR A 168 6.24 4.87 3.87
C THR A 168 6.80 6.07 4.58
#